data_001ed218d7f22e7b950712160611482b
#
_entry.id   001ed218d7f22e7b950712160611482b
#
_cell.length_a   1.000
_cell.length_b   1.000
_cell.length_c   1.000
_cell.angle_alpha   90.00
_cell.angle_beta   90.00
_cell.angle_gamma   90.00
#
_symmetry.space_group_name_H-M   'P 1'
#
loop_
_entity.id
_entity.type
_entity.pdbx_description
1 polymer ?
#
loop_
_entity_poly.entity_id
_entity_poly.type
_entity_poly.pdbx_seq_one_letter_code
_entity_poly.pdbx_strand_id
1 'polypeptide(L)'
;MKTTSLPSRWVIAAVLLAAGLILTPGNRAAAPRRGCPLVLPMTAFAAETAKTAETNTTARPRLMALGAGKCVSCKAMAPILKELKAEYAGRMDVEFIDVWKNPDAAKAHSIKLIPTQIFFDAAGKERFRHMGFFSKKDILAKWKELGVEFTPAAKPGAKK
;
A
#
# COMPACT_ATOMS: atom_id res chain seq x y z
N MET A 1 40.96 -28.16 1.02
CA MET A 1 41.62 -26.85 0.87
C MET A 1 40.75 -25.80 1.53
N LYS A 2 41.28 -25.23 2.60
CA LYS A 2 40.62 -24.24 3.47
C LYS A 2 40.85 -22.87 2.86
N THR A 3 39.79 -22.06 2.71
CA THR A 3 39.93 -20.61 2.54
C THR A 3 38.93 -19.89 3.45
N THR A 4 39.54 -19.29 4.39
CA THR A 4 39.15 -18.45 5.49
C THR A 4 38.41 -17.19 5.06
N SER A 5 37.31 -16.94 5.73
CA SER A 5 36.59 -15.67 5.74
C SER A 5 37.29 -14.64 6.60
N LEU A 6 37.48 -13.44 6.10
CA LEU A 6 37.89 -12.27 6.89
C LEU A 6 36.68 -11.38 7.18
N PRO A 7 36.49 -10.95 8.42
CA PRO A 7 35.48 -9.96 8.77
C PRO A 7 36.02 -8.55 8.56
N SER A 8 35.38 -7.76 7.74
CA SER A 8 35.67 -6.34 7.59
C SER A 8 35.01 -5.53 8.70
N ARG A 9 35.69 -5.43 9.82
CA ARG A 9 35.54 -4.37 10.83
C ARG A 9 36.53 -3.28 10.45
N TRP A 10 36.08 -2.12 10.14
CA TRP A 10 36.76 -0.82 10.06
C TRP A 10 35.80 0.09 9.27
N VAL A 11 35.32 1.27 9.66
CA VAL A 11 36.07 2.37 10.26
C VAL A 11 35.07 3.21 11.08
N ILE A 12 35.37 3.39 12.32
CA ILE A 12 34.87 4.49 13.14
C ILE A 12 35.80 5.66 12.88
N ALA A 13 35.34 6.73 12.34
CA ALA A 13 36.03 7.99 12.34
C ALA A 13 35.09 9.08 12.81
N ALA A 14 35.38 9.50 14.01
CA ALA A 14 34.83 10.68 14.64
C ALA A 14 35.32 11.93 13.90
N VAL A 15 34.45 12.88 13.65
CA VAL A 15 34.83 14.28 13.48
C VAL A 15 33.90 15.12 14.36
N LEU A 16 34.54 15.70 15.32
CA LEU A 16 34.03 16.65 16.30
C LEU A 16 34.00 18.08 15.73
N LEU A 17 33.06 18.86 16.22
CA LEU A 17 33.11 20.31 16.49
C LEU A 17 33.06 21.29 15.30
N ALA A 18 31.92 21.99 15.22
CA ALA A 18 31.96 23.44 15.13
C ALA A 18 30.68 24.02 15.74
N ALA A 19 30.84 24.57 16.92
CA ALA A 19 29.91 25.44 17.58
C ALA A 19 29.81 26.76 16.80
N GLY A 20 28.61 27.10 16.35
CA GLY A 20 28.27 28.37 15.73
C GLY A 20 27.14 29.03 16.47
N LEU A 21 27.48 29.71 17.55
CA LEU A 21 26.63 30.60 18.33
C LEU A 21 26.35 31.86 17.52
N ILE A 22 25.14 32.05 17.00
CA ILE A 22 24.70 33.32 16.47
C ILE A 22 23.53 33.81 17.34
N LEU A 23 23.89 34.64 18.30
CA LEU A 23 23.01 35.57 19.01
C LEU A 23 22.61 36.69 18.05
N THR A 24 21.32 36.90 17.80
CA THR A 24 20.83 38.19 17.32
C THR A 24 19.68 38.64 18.21
N PRO A 25 19.82 39.72 18.95
CA PRO A 25 18.72 40.40 19.62
C PRO A 25 18.20 41.53 18.73
N GLY A 26 16.93 41.70 18.67
CA GLY A 26 16.35 42.88 18.00
C GLY A 26 14.87 42.76 17.79
N ASN A 27 14.11 42.84 18.83
CA ASN A 27 13.40 44.00 19.37
C ASN A 27 12.85 44.94 18.30
N ARG A 28 11.51 44.99 18.20
CA ARG A 28 10.78 46.25 18.37
C ARG A 28 9.28 46.01 18.33
N ALA A 29 8.70 46.33 19.48
CA ALA A 29 7.30 46.58 19.68
C ALA A 29 6.78 47.62 18.68
N ALA A 30 5.63 47.38 18.08
CA ALA A 30 4.80 48.41 17.46
C ALA A 30 3.35 48.12 17.80
N ALA A 31 2.73 49.13 18.32
CA ALA A 31 1.49 49.32 19.01
C ALA A 31 0.20 48.88 18.28
N PRO A 32 -0.93 48.85 19.03
CA PRO A 32 -2.20 48.31 18.55
C PRO A 32 -2.93 49.33 17.68
N ARG A 33 -3.29 48.95 16.48
CA ARG A 33 -4.28 49.69 15.70
C ARG A 33 -5.67 49.14 15.97
N ARG A 34 -6.44 49.89 16.75
CA ARG A 34 -7.90 49.77 16.84
C ARG A 34 -8.50 50.08 15.46
N GLY A 35 -9.41 49.26 14.97
CA GLY A 35 -10.20 49.66 13.83
C GLY A 35 -11.03 48.52 13.25
N CYS A 36 -12.32 48.59 13.50
CA CYS A 36 -13.47 48.01 12.81
C CYS A 36 -13.72 46.49 12.87
N PRO A 37 -14.79 46.10 13.51
CA PRO A 37 -15.38 44.78 13.32
C PRO A 37 -16.27 44.80 12.08
N LEU A 38 -15.74 44.44 10.90
CA LEU A 38 -16.59 44.06 9.80
C LEU A 38 -16.85 42.56 9.94
N VAL A 39 -17.97 42.24 10.54
CA VAL A 39 -18.52 40.89 10.57
C VAL A 39 -19.02 40.58 9.16
N LEU A 40 -18.19 39.93 8.38
CA LEU A 40 -18.64 39.24 7.18
C LEU A 40 -19.09 37.84 7.58
N PRO A 41 -20.28 37.38 7.15
CA PRO A 41 -20.71 36.02 7.40
C PRO A 41 -19.78 35.11 6.62
N MET A 42 -19.00 34.31 7.34
CA MET A 42 -18.31 33.15 6.78
C MET A 42 -19.38 32.19 6.25
N THR A 43 -19.63 32.29 4.96
CA THR A 43 -20.27 31.18 4.24
C THR A 43 -19.46 29.94 4.52
N ALA A 44 -20.09 29.01 5.21
CA ALA A 44 -19.57 27.66 5.45
C ALA A 44 -19.19 27.05 4.10
N PHE A 45 -17.89 27.00 3.84
CA PHE A 45 -17.35 26.15 2.81
C PHE A 45 -17.62 24.73 3.28
N ALA A 46 -18.69 24.14 2.75
CA ALA A 46 -18.98 22.74 2.94
C ALA A 46 -17.74 21.99 2.46
N ALA A 47 -17.00 21.44 3.42
CA ALA A 47 -15.96 20.47 3.14
C ALA A 47 -16.63 19.32 2.42
N GLU A 48 -16.43 19.27 1.12
CA GLU A 48 -16.76 18.17 0.27
C GLU A 48 -16.00 16.95 0.84
N THR A 49 -16.74 16.18 1.58
CA THR A 49 -16.29 14.91 2.12
C THR A 49 -15.81 14.07 0.98
N ALA A 50 -14.48 14.05 0.78
CA ALA A 50 -13.84 12.99 0.02
C ALA A 50 -14.42 11.68 0.53
N LYS A 51 -15.19 11.02 -0.31
CA LYS A 51 -15.76 9.70 -0.08
C LYS A 51 -14.60 8.76 0.19
N THR A 52 -14.23 8.72 1.46
CA THR A 52 -13.31 7.73 1.99
C THR A 52 -13.91 6.39 1.63
N ALA A 53 -13.28 5.69 0.68
CA ALA A 53 -13.63 4.33 0.37
C ALA A 53 -13.68 3.59 1.71
N GLU A 54 -14.86 3.12 2.06
CA GLU A 54 -15.10 2.34 3.27
C GLU A 54 -14.11 1.20 3.29
N THR A 55 -13.05 1.38 4.04
CA THR A 55 -12.18 0.31 4.47
C THR A 55 -13.03 -0.56 5.38
N ASN A 56 -13.66 -1.56 4.80
CA ASN A 56 -14.30 -2.64 5.52
C ASN A 56 -13.16 -3.39 6.24
N THR A 57 -12.82 -2.86 7.41
CA THR A 57 -11.69 -3.29 8.23
C THR A 57 -12.05 -4.54 9.00
N THR A 58 -12.33 -5.60 8.28
CA THR A 58 -12.03 -6.92 8.81
C THR A 58 -10.53 -7.08 8.61
N ALA A 59 -9.76 -7.19 9.70
CA ALA A 59 -8.29 -7.27 9.70
C ALA A 59 -7.79 -8.54 8.97
N ARG A 60 -7.91 -8.55 7.64
CA ARG A 60 -7.53 -9.68 6.78
C ARG A 60 -6.51 -9.25 5.73
N PRO A 61 -5.56 -10.12 5.41
CA PRO A 61 -4.68 -9.90 4.28
C PRO A 61 -5.48 -9.75 2.98
N ARG A 62 -5.04 -8.84 2.11
CA ARG A 62 -5.71 -8.54 0.85
C ARG A 62 -4.77 -8.70 -0.33
N LEU A 63 -5.22 -9.42 -1.35
CA LEU A 63 -4.58 -9.51 -2.66
C LEU A 63 -5.35 -8.62 -3.64
N MET A 64 -4.75 -7.54 -4.06
CA MET A 64 -5.29 -6.64 -5.08
C MET A 64 -4.62 -6.94 -6.42
N ALA A 65 -5.41 -7.30 -7.42
CA ALA A 65 -4.93 -7.52 -8.78
C ALA A 65 -5.44 -6.38 -9.68
N LEU A 66 -4.51 -5.65 -10.29
CA LEU A 66 -4.81 -4.56 -11.21
C LEU A 66 -4.51 -5.03 -12.63
N GLY A 67 -5.50 -4.94 -13.50
CA GLY A 67 -5.42 -5.46 -14.86
C GLY A 67 -6.42 -4.80 -15.78
N ALA A 68 -6.63 -5.37 -16.97
CA ALA A 68 -7.64 -4.90 -17.92
C ALA A 68 -8.33 -6.07 -18.61
N GLY A 69 -9.62 -5.92 -18.91
CA GLY A 69 -10.44 -6.99 -19.50
C GLY A 69 -9.99 -7.47 -20.88
N LYS A 70 -9.25 -6.65 -21.64
CA LYS A 70 -8.72 -7.02 -22.98
C LYS A 70 -7.27 -7.52 -22.95
N CYS A 71 -6.60 -7.46 -21.82
CA CYS A 71 -5.22 -7.94 -21.66
C CYS A 71 -5.19 -9.48 -21.59
N VAL A 72 -4.39 -10.13 -22.44
CA VAL A 72 -4.31 -11.61 -22.52
C VAL A 72 -3.82 -12.21 -21.20
N SER A 73 -2.74 -11.67 -20.63
CA SER A 73 -2.18 -12.13 -19.36
C SER A 73 -3.15 -11.90 -18.19
N CYS A 74 -3.92 -10.80 -18.23
CA CYS A 74 -4.94 -10.53 -17.22
C CYS A 74 -6.10 -11.54 -17.30
N LYS A 75 -6.50 -11.93 -18.52
CA LYS A 75 -7.50 -12.98 -18.72
C LYS A 75 -7.03 -14.33 -18.16
N ALA A 76 -5.77 -14.67 -18.34
CA ALA A 76 -5.18 -15.88 -17.76
C ALA A 76 -5.15 -15.85 -16.23
N MET A 77 -5.05 -14.67 -15.62
CA MET A 77 -5.12 -14.47 -14.17
C MET A 77 -6.55 -14.59 -13.60
N ALA A 78 -7.57 -14.27 -14.39
CA ALA A 78 -8.95 -14.19 -13.92
C ALA A 78 -9.47 -15.48 -13.24
N PRO A 79 -9.27 -16.69 -13.81
CA PRO A 79 -9.68 -17.94 -13.14
C PRO A 79 -8.92 -18.16 -11.83
N ILE A 80 -7.62 -17.84 -11.78
CA ILE A 80 -6.78 -17.99 -10.60
C ILE A 80 -7.32 -17.12 -9.46
N LEU A 81 -7.63 -15.85 -9.74
CA LEU A 81 -8.20 -14.92 -8.75
C LEU A 81 -9.56 -15.38 -8.26
N LYS A 82 -10.41 -15.91 -9.17
CA LYS A 82 -11.71 -16.46 -8.81
C LYS A 82 -11.59 -17.67 -7.89
N GLU A 83 -10.66 -18.57 -8.18
CA GLU A 83 -10.38 -19.73 -7.33
C GLU A 83 -9.87 -19.29 -5.95
N LEU A 84 -8.88 -18.40 -5.90
CA LEU A 84 -8.34 -17.88 -4.64
C LEU A 84 -9.45 -17.22 -3.80
N LYS A 85 -10.29 -16.42 -4.43
CA LYS A 85 -11.42 -15.77 -3.75
C LYS A 85 -12.40 -16.78 -3.15
N ALA A 86 -12.68 -17.86 -3.86
CA ALA A 86 -13.59 -18.91 -3.39
C ALA A 86 -12.96 -19.80 -2.32
N GLU A 87 -11.72 -20.22 -2.52
CA GLU A 87 -10.99 -21.14 -1.64
C GLU A 87 -10.60 -20.52 -0.30
N TYR A 88 -10.30 -19.22 -0.31
CA TYR A 88 -9.84 -18.48 0.87
C TYR A 88 -10.84 -17.44 1.35
N ALA A 89 -12.12 -17.64 1.01
CA ALA A 89 -13.20 -16.76 1.47
C ALA A 89 -13.18 -16.61 3.00
N GLY A 90 -13.26 -15.36 3.48
CA GLY A 90 -13.21 -15.05 4.90
C GLY A 90 -11.81 -15.05 5.54
N ARG A 91 -10.76 -15.43 4.81
CA ARG A 91 -9.36 -15.47 5.29
C ARG A 91 -8.46 -14.53 4.53
N MET A 92 -8.72 -14.34 3.24
CA MET A 92 -8.02 -13.43 2.35
C MET A 92 -9.04 -12.69 1.51
N ASP A 93 -8.89 -11.39 1.40
CA ASP A 93 -9.69 -10.60 0.48
C ASP A 93 -9.01 -10.53 -0.88
N VAL A 94 -9.68 -11.02 -1.92
CA VAL A 94 -9.18 -10.97 -3.30
C VAL A 94 -10.01 -10.00 -4.10
N GLU A 95 -9.36 -8.96 -4.61
CA GLU A 95 -9.98 -7.89 -5.38
C GLU A 95 -9.32 -7.78 -6.76
N PHE A 96 -10.15 -7.57 -7.79
CA PHE A 96 -9.68 -7.26 -9.14
C PHE A 96 -10.18 -5.87 -9.55
N ILE A 97 -9.26 -5.02 -9.97
CA ILE A 97 -9.56 -3.66 -10.45
C ILE A 97 -9.17 -3.56 -11.92
N ASP A 98 -10.16 -3.23 -12.76
CA ASP A 98 -9.91 -2.93 -14.17
C ASP A 98 -9.41 -1.48 -14.29
N VAL A 99 -8.13 -1.32 -14.59
CA VAL A 99 -7.46 0.00 -14.66
C VAL A 99 -7.87 0.82 -15.88
N TRP A 100 -8.47 0.20 -16.90
CA TRP A 100 -9.02 0.95 -18.03
C TRP A 100 -10.37 1.56 -17.72
N LYS A 101 -11.14 0.94 -16.81
CA LYS A 101 -12.38 1.48 -16.30
C LYS A 101 -12.15 2.44 -15.13
N ASN A 102 -11.08 2.22 -14.36
CA ASN A 102 -10.71 3.00 -13.19
C ASN A 102 -9.26 3.51 -13.30
N PRO A 103 -8.98 4.51 -14.15
CA PRO A 103 -7.62 5.01 -14.34
C PRO A 103 -7.04 5.68 -13.08
N ASP A 104 -7.89 6.17 -12.21
CA ASP A 104 -7.46 6.77 -10.95
C ASP A 104 -6.90 5.72 -9.97
N ALA A 105 -7.43 4.51 -9.98
CA ALA A 105 -6.85 3.39 -9.24
C ALA A 105 -5.44 3.05 -9.75
N ALA A 106 -5.21 3.10 -11.07
CA ALA A 106 -3.89 2.90 -11.63
C ALA A 106 -2.89 3.95 -11.16
N LYS A 107 -3.30 5.22 -11.10
CA LYS A 107 -2.47 6.33 -10.61
C LYS A 107 -2.21 6.19 -9.11
N ALA A 108 -3.26 5.96 -8.31
CA ALA A 108 -3.17 5.81 -6.86
C ALA A 108 -2.19 4.70 -6.45
N HIS A 109 -2.16 3.60 -7.19
CA HIS A 109 -1.25 2.49 -6.94
C HIS A 109 0.03 2.53 -7.80
N SER A 110 0.29 3.62 -8.53
CA SER A 110 1.48 3.79 -9.37
C SER A 110 1.71 2.61 -10.33
N ILE A 111 0.65 2.16 -11.01
CA ILE A 111 0.71 1.00 -11.91
C ILE A 111 1.41 1.36 -13.21
N LYS A 112 2.51 0.68 -13.49
CA LYS A 112 3.33 0.85 -14.71
C LYS A 112 3.08 -0.24 -15.74
N LEU A 113 2.69 -1.41 -15.31
CA LEU A 113 2.49 -2.60 -16.13
C LEU A 113 1.27 -3.39 -15.63
N ILE A 114 0.56 -4.06 -16.53
CA ILE A 114 -0.54 -4.96 -16.20
C ILE A 114 -0.28 -6.37 -16.75
N PRO A 115 -0.70 -7.41 -16.02
CA PRO A 115 -1.30 -7.37 -14.69
C PRO A 115 -0.27 -7.05 -13.59
N THR A 116 -0.68 -6.37 -12.54
CA THR A 116 0.11 -6.18 -11.31
C THR A 116 -0.68 -6.70 -10.13
N GLN A 117 -0.02 -7.45 -9.25
CA GLN A 117 -0.58 -7.94 -8.00
C GLN A 117 0.10 -7.25 -6.84
N ILE A 118 -0.71 -6.70 -5.92
CA ILE A 118 -0.24 -6.03 -4.71
C ILE A 118 -0.76 -6.80 -3.50
N PHE A 119 0.16 -7.10 -2.60
CA PHE A 119 -0.09 -7.87 -1.39
C PHE A 119 -0.14 -6.93 -0.19
N PHE A 120 -1.29 -6.83 0.44
CA PHE A 120 -1.47 -6.03 1.65
C PHE A 120 -1.63 -6.93 2.86
N ASP A 121 -0.97 -6.58 3.95
CA ASP A 121 -1.21 -7.27 5.23
C ASP A 121 -2.58 -6.88 5.83
N ALA A 122 -2.90 -7.47 6.97
CA ALA A 122 -4.14 -7.19 7.69
C ALA A 122 -4.24 -5.73 8.18
N ALA A 123 -3.12 -5.03 8.30
CA ALA A 123 -3.07 -3.61 8.64
C ALA A 123 -3.25 -2.69 7.41
N GLY A 124 -3.42 -3.27 6.21
CA GLY A 124 -3.56 -2.52 4.96
C GLY A 124 -2.24 -1.99 4.40
N LYS A 125 -1.09 -2.42 4.95
CA LYS A 125 0.22 -2.02 4.45
C LYS A 125 0.64 -2.91 3.29
N GLU A 126 1.14 -2.32 2.19
CA GLU A 126 1.74 -3.05 1.08
C GLU A 126 3.00 -3.78 1.55
N ARG A 127 3.04 -5.09 1.35
CA ARG A 127 4.16 -5.95 1.72
C ARG A 127 4.97 -6.41 0.52
N PHE A 128 4.31 -6.58 -0.62
CA PHE A 128 4.95 -7.06 -1.83
C PHE A 128 4.15 -6.66 -3.06
N ARG A 129 4.83 -6.53 -4.19
CA ARG A 129 4.25 -6.21 -5.50
C ARG A 129 4.90 -7.09 -6.56
N HIS A 130 4.08 -7.69 -7.41
CA HIS A 130 4.51 -8.45 -8.57
C HIS A 130 3.91 -7.86 -9.85
N MET A 131 4.71 -7.76 -10.88
CA MET A 131 4.29 -7.29 -12.21
C MET A 131 4.37 -8.44 -13.22
N GLY A 132 3.29 -8.67 -13.95
CA GLY A 132 3.15 -9.76 -14.90
C GLY A 132 2.25 -10.88 -14.41
N PHE A 133 2.22 -11.99 -15.16
CA PHE A 133 1.46 -13.18 -14.78
C PHE A 133 2.06 -13.83 -13.53
N PHE A 134 1.20 -14.22 -12.59
CA PHE A 134 1.62 -14.86 -11.36
C PHE A 134 0.72 -16.07 -11.08
N SER A 135 1.31 -17.27 -10.99
CA SER A 135 0.53 -18.48 -10.81
C SER A 135 -0.07 -18.57 -9.40
N LYS A 136 -1.13 -19.34 -9.25
CA LYS A 136 -1.73 -19.62 -7.93
C LYS A 136 -0.72 -20.13 -6.91
N LYS A 137 0.14 -21.06 -7.36
CA LYS A 137 1.20 -21.64 -6.52
C LYS A 137 2.17 -20.56 -6.03
N ASP A 138 2.59 -19.68 -6.92
CA ASP A 138 3.55 -18.63 -6.58
C ASP A 138 2.93 -17.56 -5.68
N ILE A 139 1.65 -17.23 -5.89
CA ILE A 139 0.89 -16.34 -5.01
C ILE A 139 0.86 -16.90 -3.59
N LEU A 140 0.52 -18.19 -3.42
CA LEU A 140 0.47 -18.81 -2.11
C LEU A 140 1.86 -18.96 -1.47
N ALA A 141 2.87 -19.31 -2.28
CA ALA A 141 4.26 -19.35 -1.81
C ALA A 141 4.72 -17.98 -1.31
N LYS A 142 4.36 -16.91 -2.03
CA LYS A 142 4.70 -15.55 -1.62
C LYS A 142 4.01 -15.16 -0.31
N TRP A 143 2.76 -15.51 -0.12
CA TRP A 143 2.08 -15.28 1.16
C TRP A 143 2.78 -16.00 2.32
N LYS A 144 3.20 -17.25 2.10
CA LYS A 144 3.97 -17.99 3.10
C LYS A 144 5.31 -17.32 3.44
N GLU A 145 6.03 -16.82 2.44
CA GLU A 145 7.26 -16.03 2.65
C GLU A 145 7.00 -14.75 3.46
N LEU A 146 5.82 -14.15 3.29
CA LEU A 146 5.41 -12.96 4.04
C LEU A 146 4.94 -13.28 5.48
N GLY A 147 4.98 -14.56 5.88
CA GLY A 147 4.56 -15.04 7.20
C GLY A 147 3.06 -15.23 7.34
N VAL A 148 2.32 -15.29 6.23
CA VAL A 148 0.88 -15.52 6.23
C VAL A 148 0.59 -16.90 5.64
N GLU A 149 0.15 -17.82 6.48
CA GLU A 149 -0.30 -19.14 6.04
C GLU A 149 -1.82 -19.21 5.97
N PHE A 150 -2.32 -19.59 4.81
CA PHE A 150 -3.75 -19.78 4.60
C PHE A 150 -4.08 -21.28 4.62
N THR A 151 -4.97 -21.67 5.50
CA THR A 151 -5.60 -22.99 5.39
C THR A 151 -6.76 -22.85 4.42
N PRO A 152 -6.87 -23.66 3.36
CA PRO A 152 -8.02 -23.62 2.46
C PRO A 152 -9.31 -23.77 3.26
N ALA A 153 -10.33 -22.97 2.95
CA ALA A 153 -11.66 -23.24 3.45
C ALA A 153 -12.08 -24.63 2.90
N ALA A 154 -12.67 -25.47 3.74
CA ALA A 154 -13.21 -26.74 3.28
C ALA A 154 -14.08 -26.49 2.03
N LYS A 155 -13.75 -27.14 0.90
CA LYS A 155 -14.49 -26.96 -0.36
C LYS A 155 -15.97 -27.19 -0.06
N PRO A 156 -16.87 -26.23 -0.27
CA PRO A 156 -18.29 -26.52 -0.21
C PRO A 156 -18.62 -27.44 -1.40
N GLY A 157 -18.86 -28.72 -1.11
CA GLY A 157 -19.45 -29.66 -2.06
C GLY A 157 -18.49 -30.42 -2.95
N ALA A 158 -17.56 -31.20 -2.39
CA ALA A 158 -17.24 -32.48 -3.01
C ALA A 158 -18.43 -33.43 -2.73
N LYS A 159 -19.47 -33.32 -3.54
CA LYS A 159 -20.47 -34.41 -3.59
C LYS A 159 -19.76 -35.64 -4.13
N LYS A 160 -19.72 -36.67 -3.29
CA LYS A 160 -19.32 -38.03 -3.59
C LYS A 160 -20.31 -38.64 -4.57
#